data_b2e1121b68f01722515253d668218d11
#
_entry.id   b2e1121b68f01722515253d668218d11
#
_cell.length_a   1.000
_cell.length_b   1.000
_cell.length_c   1.000
_cell.angle_alpha   90.00
_cell.angle_beta   90.00
_cell.angle_gamma   90.00
#
_symmetry.space_group_name_H-M   'P 1'
#
loop_
_entity.id
_entity.type
_entity.pdbx_description
1 polymer ?
#
loop_
_entity_poly.entity_id
_entity_poly.type
_entity_poly.pdbx_seq_one_letter_code
_entity_poly.pdbx_strand_id
1 'polypeptide(L)'
;ILGATGIATKIIDICPQSLKAGILIGSGFAACVGPYGFKALDAGGKGFFMYPVSWSIGCCFGLFLLFSNGFAKVKFGSKNPFIKLITKAGFVPSIILGGIIAWIIGEVDLPNFSTVTSFWFNPLPGLKWVWGNFSILGIGIPPASILAKDLPMAIMCYVIAFGDIVGGTAFMEDTKRYREDEYIDVNPDRTNMCCGFRNLIEAFFSPTCTMSGPLWSAMTVSVAERYKTGKENMYSIFGGSCTFNTTKWICQLIVPLMALIKPILPLAMAQTLIIQAFGSFYVGINMTRTNVERGVAGITAGAIATCANPSYGLFVGIVLCIFMEIVGMNKKERRANIEEGIEIYMKNTRAELDDLDAKAAAKAAKKA
;
A
#
# COMPACT_ATOMS: atom_id res chain seq x y z
N ILE A 1 -16.39 16.84 -5.36
CA ILE A 1 -17.58 17.24 -4.58
C ILE A 1 -17.41 16.86 -3.11
N LEU A 2 -17.19 15.60 -2.77
CA LEU A 2 -17.16 15.13 -1.36
C LEU A 2 -16.07 15.81 -0.52
N GLY A 3 -14.87 16.04 -1.08
CA GLY A 3 -13.81 16.78 -0.40
C GLY A 3 -14.13 18.27 -0.19
N ALA A 4 -14.77 18.91 -1.19
CA ALA A 4 -15.12 20.33 -1.11
C ALA A 4 -16.29 20.61 -0.14
N THR A 5 -17.10 19.60 0.15
CA THR A 5 -18.25 19.71 1.07
C THR A 5 -17.94 19.23 2.49
N GLY A 6 -16.73 18.75 2.77
CA GLY A 6 -16.34 18.18 4.07
C GLY A 6 -17.03 16.85 4.39
N ILE A 7 -17.66 16.22 3.38
CA ILE A 7 -18.37 14.94 3.57
C ILE A 7 -17.38 13.78 3.67
N ALA A 8 -16.22 13.85 3.00
CA ALA A 8 -15.24 12.77 3.03
C ALA A 8 -14.70 12.53 4.45
N THR A 9 -14.33 13.58 5.18
CA THR A 9 -13.93 13.47 6.60
C THR A 9 -15.05 12.88 7.43
N LYS A 10 -16.31 13.37 7.29
CA LYS A 10 -17.43 12.84 8.04
C LYS A 10 -17.69 11.36 7.80
N ILE A 11 -17.56 10.89 6.56
CA ILE A 11 -17.70 9.46 6.23
C ILE A 11 -16.59 8.65 6.93
N ILE A 12 -15.35 9.15 6.90
CA ILE A 12 -14.23 8.47 7.55
C ILE A 12 -14.40 8.43 9.08
N ASP A 13 -14.90 9.51 9.68
CA ASP A 13 -15.13 9.59 11.13
C ASP A 13 -16.26 8.68 11.59
N ILE A 14 -17.31 8.57 10.77
CA ILE A 14 -18.45 7.67 11.05
C ILE A 14 -18.06 6.20 10.84
N CYS A 15 -17.12 5.94 9.92
CA CYS A 15 -16.70 4.59 9.56
C CYS A 15 -16.07 3.86 10.78
N PRO A 16 -16.62 2.72 11.22
CA PRO A 16 -16.08 1.95 12.33
C PRO A 16 -14.64 1.49 12.10
N GLN A 17 -13.88 1.34 13.17
CA GLN A 17 -12.47 0.89 13.07
C GLN A 17 -12.34 -0.52 12.50
N SER A 18 -13.28 -1.40 12.81
CA SER A 18 -13.38 -2.75 12.22
C SER A 18 -13.51 -2.72 10.69
N LEU A 19 -14.33 -1.79 10.16
CA LEU A 19 -14.50 -1.65 8.71
C LEU A 19 -13.23 -1.08 8.06
N LYS A 20 -12.60 -0.07 8.66
CA LYS A 20 -11.31 0.48 8.20
C LYS A 20 -10.23 -0.61 8.19
N ALA A 21 -10.13 -1.37 9.27
CA ALA A 21 -9.22 -2.51 9.39
C ALA A 21 -9.51 -3.59 8.32
N GLY A 22 -10.79 -3.90 8.12
CA GLY A 22 -11.22 -4.87 7.11
C GLY A 22 -10.85 -4.45 5.69
N ILE A 23 -10.97 -3.16 5.35
CA ILE A 23 -10.55 -2.61 4.06
C ILE A 23 -9.02 -2.75 3.88
N LEU A 24 -8.25 -2.39 4.92
CA LEU A 24 -6.78 -2.50 4.87
C LEU A 24 -6.32 -3.96 4.74
N ILE A 25 -6.80 -4.83 5.62
CA ILE A 25 -6.46 -6.27 5.57
C ILE A 25 -6.93 -6.88 4.25
N GLY A 26 -8.11 -6.48 3.76
CA GLY A 26 -8.65 -6.92 2.48
C GLY A 26 -7.79 -6.53 1.29
N SER A 27 -7.24 -5.32 1.28
CA SER A 27 -6.27 -4.89 0.25
C SER A 27 -4.98 -5.71 0.31
N GLY A 28 -4.51 -6.06 1.51
CA GLY A 28 -3.38 -6.96 1.70
C GLY A 28 -3.65 -8.37 1.16
N PHE A 29 -4.80 -8.96 1.47
CA PHE A 29 -5.21 -10.25 0.89
C PHE A 29 -5.37 -10.18 -0.62
N ALA A 30 -5.98 -9.12 -1.16
CA ALA A 30 -6.12 -8.94 -2.61
C ALA A 30 -4.75 -8.88 -3.31
N ALA A 31 -3.74 -8.29 -2.69
CA ALA A 31 -2.37 -8.31 -3.19
C ALA A 31 -1.76 -9.73 -3.15
N CYS A 32 -2.05 -10.52 -2.11
CA CYS A 32 -1.57 -11.90 -1.99
C CYS A 32 -2.24 -12.84 -3.00
N VAL A 33 -3.56 -12.77 -3.19
CA VAL A 33 -4.31 -13.66 -4.10
C VAL A 33 -4.34 -13.15 -5.54
N GLY A 34 -3.87 -11.93 -5.76
CA GLY A 34 -3.83 -11.28 -7.06
C GLY A 34 -2.79 -11.87 -8.01
N PRO A 35 -2.77 -11.39 -9.28
CA PRO A 35 -1.87 -11.92 -10.31
C PRO A 35 -0.39 -11.92 -9.95
N TYR A 36 0.05 -10.94 -9.18
CA TYR A 36 1.45 -10.79 -8.76
C TYR A 36 1.77 -11.41 -7.39
N GLY A 37 0.80 -12.02 -6.73
CA GLY A 37 0.96 -12.75 -5.47
C GLY A 37 1.11 -14.26 -5.70
N PHE A 38 0.23 -15.02 -5.05
CA PHE A 38 0.23 -16.49 -5.05
C PHE A 38 -0.76 -17.10 -6.06
N LYS A 39 -1.22 -16.33 -7.03
CA LYS A 39 -2.13 -16.84 -8.05
C LYS A 39 -1.41 -17.84 -8.96
N ALA A 40 -2.07 -18.97 -9.25
CA ALA A 40 -1.54 -20.03 -10.10
C ALA A 40 -1.32 -19.55 -11.55
N LEU A 41 -0.36 -20.14 -12.26
CA LEU A 41 0.02 -19.75 -13.62
C LEU A 41 -1.10 -19.93 -14.64
N ASP A 42 -1.82 -21.05 -14.57
CA ASP A 42 -2.98 -21.36 -15.42
C ASP A 42 -4.12 -20.36 -15.26
N ALA A 43 -4.22 -19.73 -14.09
CA ALA A 43 -5.15 -18.65 -13.81
C ALA A 43 -4.60 -17.24 -14.12
N GLY A 44 -3.43 -17.13 -14.77
CA GLY A 44 -2.79 -15.87 -15.14
C GLY A 44 -1.91 -15.24 -14.05
N GLY A 45 -1.35 -16.06 -13.15
CA GLY A 45 -0.39 -15.63 -12.14
C GLY A 45 0.93 -15.18 -12.75
N LYS A 46 1.50 -14.09 -12.21
CA LYS A 46 2.77 -13.48 -12.61
C LYS A 46 3.68 -13.21 -11.39
N GLY A 47 3.39 -13.83 -10.27
CA GLY A 47 4.13 -13.67 -9.01
C GLY A 47 4.93 -14.91 -8.65
N PHE A 48 4.63 -15.47 -7.49
CA PHE A 48 5.36 -16.60 -6.90
C PHE A 48 5.57 -17.77 -7.86
N PHE A 49 4.53 -18.24 -8.53
CA PHE A 49 4.63 -19.40 -9.41
C PHE A 49 5.38 -19.14 -10.73
N MET A 50 5.51 -17.88 -11.14
CA MET A 50 6.30 -17.51 -12.32
C MET A 50 7.77 -17.32 -11.98
N TYR A 51 8.09 -16.84 -10.78
CA TYR A 51 9.45 -16.51 -10.33
C TYR A 51 9.72 -17.08 -8.93
N PRO A 52 9.61 -18.41 -8.70
CA PRO A 52 9.53 -18.96 -7.35
C PRO A 52 10.75 -18.65 -6.48
N VAL A 53 11.94 -18.70 -7.03
CA VAL A 53 13.18 -18.49 -6.27
C VAL A 53 13.47 -17.00 -6.10
N SER A 54 13.51 -16.25 -7.18
CA SER A 54 13.83 -14.81 -7.15
C SER A 54 12.76 -13.99 -6.44
N TRP A 55 11.49 -14.36 -6.59
CA TRP A 55 10.39 -13.75 -5.86
C TRP A 55 10.52 -14.00 -4.35
N SER A 56 10.75 -15.26 -3.94
CA SER A 56 10.87 -15.62 -2.52
C SER A 56 12.04 -14.91 -1.86
N ILE A 57 13.22 -14.94 -2.46
CA ILE A 57 14.40 -14.30 -1.90
C ILE A 57 14.22 -12.78 -1.86
N GLY A 58 13.73 -12.19 -2.94
CA GLY A 58 13.49 -10.76 -3.01
C GLY A 58 12.45 -10.28 -1.99
N CYS A 59 11.30 -10.99 -1.86
CA CYS A 59 10.29 -10.65 -0.86
C CYS A 59 10.80 -10.79 0.57
N CYS A 60 11.44 -11.92 0.90
CA CYS A 60 12.01 -12.12 2.24
C CYS A 60 13.05 -11.05 2.59
N PHE A 61 13.92 -10.71 1.65
CA PHE A 61 14.93 -9.69 1.87
C PHE A 61 14.31 -8.29 1.99
N GLY A 62 13.31 -7.96 1.16
CA GLY A 62 12.59 -6.69 1.24
C GLY A 62 11.84 -6.52 2.58
N LEU A 63 11.13 -7.56 3.02
CA LEU A 63 10.46 -7.56 4.32
C LEU A 63 11.46 -7.46 5.48
N PHE A 64 12.60 -8.15 5.38
CA PHE A 64 13.69 -8.04 6.35
C PHE A 64 14.23 -6.62 6.45
N LEU A 65 14.48 -5.95 5.33
CA LEU A 65 15.00 -4.58 5.30
C LEU A 65 14.02 -3.55 5.89
N LEU A 66 12.72 -3.75 5.70
CA LEU A 66 11.71 -2.78 6.15
C LEU A 66 11.21 -3.06 7.57
N PHE A 67 10.87 -4.32 7.88
CA PHE A 67 10.08 -4.64 9.06
C PHE A 67 10.82 -5.48 10.12
N SER A 68 12.05 -5.98 9.83
CA SER A 68 12.76 -6.80 10.80
C SER A 68 13.22 -6.00 12.02
N ASN A 69 12.79 -6.43 13.20
CA ASN A 69 13.23 -5.86 14.47
C ASN A 69 14.76 -6.03 14.69
N GLY A 70 15.33 -7.12 14.20
CA GLY A 70 16.78 -7.38 14.27
C GLY A 70 17.56 -6.39 13.41
N PHE A 71 17.13 -6.18 12.17
CA PHE A 71 17.76 -5.22 11.26
C PHE A 71 17.55 -3.78 11.72
N ALA A 72 16.41 -3.46 12.32
CA ALA A 72 16.13 -2.13 12.88
C ALA A 72 17.20 -1.70 13.89
N LYS A 73 17.64 -2.60 14.78
CA LYS A 73 18.72 -2.32 15.74
C LYS A 73 20.06 -2.00 15.06
N VAL A 74 20.39 -2.73 13.99
CA VAL A 74 21.60 -2.50 13.20
C VAL A 74 21.49 -1.23 12.36
N LYS A 75 20.33 -1.01 11.76
CA LYS A 75 20.00 0.13 10.90
C LYS A 75 20.21 1.48 11.61
N PHE A 76 19.76 1.59 12.87
CA PHE A 76 19.83 2.85 13.63
C PHE A 76 21.14 3.06 14.37
N GLY A 77 21.88 1.99 14.72
CA GLY A 77 23.12 2.07 15.47
C GLY A 77 24.40 2.03 14.64
N SER A 78 24.32 1.66 13.36
CA SER A 78 25.52 1.40 12.56
C SER A 78 26.15 2.65 12.00
N LYS A 79 27.49 2.76 12.18
CA LYS A 79 28.35 3.74 11.49
C LYS A 79 28.81 3.25 10.11
N ASN A 80 28.55 1.99 9.76
CA ASN A 80 29.01 1.39 8.52
C ASN A 80 28.35 2.06 7.29
N PRO A 81 29.15 2.58 6.33
CA PRO A 81 28.62 3.28 5.15
C PRO A 81 27.76 2.40 4.27
N PHE A 82 28.04 1.11 4.19
CA PHE A 82 27.26 0.13 3.42
C PHE A 82 25.84 -0.06 4.00
N ILE A 83 25.74 -0.20 5.33
CA ILE A 83 24.44 -0.32 6.01
C ILE A 83 23.64 0.97 5.84
N LYS A 84 24.30 2.14 5.94
CA LYS A 84 23.65 3.44 5.68
C LYS A 84 23.14 3.53 4.24
N LEU A 85 23.91 3.05 3.26
CA LEU A 85 23.48 3.05 1.85
C LEU A 85 22.25 2.15 1.65
N ILE A 86 22.26 0.91 2.15
CA ILE A 86 21.12 -0.01 2.08
C ILE A 86 19.90 0.61 2.77
N THR A 87 20.11 1.21 3.94
CA THR A 87 19.04 1.89 4.68
C THR A 87 18.44 3.04 3.88
N LYS A 88 19.28 3.84 3.20
CA LYS A 88 18.81 4.95 2.35
C LYS A 88 18.09 4.48 1.10
N ALA A 89 18.40 3.32 0.59
CA ALA A 89 17.78 2.74 -0.60
C ALA A 89 16.42 2.05 -0.35
N GLY A 90 15.97 1.95 0.91
CA GLY A 90 14.68 1.34 1.26
C GLY A 90 14.61 -0.12 0.85
N PHE A 91 13.62 -0.50 0.03
CA PHE A 91 13.47 -1.87 -0.48
C PHE A 91 14.08 -2.09 -1.88
N VAL A 92 14.65 -1.05 -2.51
CA VAL A 92 15.30 -1.18 -3.83
C VAL A 92 16.37 -2.28 -3.87
N PRO A 93 17.21 -2.47 -2.83
CA PRO A 93 18.17 -3.58 -2.81
C PRO A 93 17.52 -4.95 -2.96
N SER A 94 16.29 -5.14 -2.49
CA SER A 94 15.58 -6.42 -2.67
C SER A 94 15.17 -6.67 -4.11
N ILE A 95 14.75 -5.63 -4.82
CA ILE A 95 14.42 -5.71 -6.25
C ILE A 95 15.67 -6.02 -7.07
N ILE A 96 16.78 -5.36 -6.76
CA ILE A 96 18.06 -5.58 -7.44
C ILE A 96 18.55 -7.02 -7.19
N LEU A 97 18.53 -7.48 -5.95
CA LEU A 97 18.93 -8.83 -5.59
C LEU A 97 18.06 -9.88 -6.28
N GLY A 98 16.72 -9.72 -6.20
CA GLY A 98 15.79 -10.61 -6.88
C GLY A 98 15.98 -10.62 -8.38
N GLY A 99 16.20 -9.46 -9.01
CA GLY A 99 16.46 -9.33 -10.44
C GLY A 99 17.76 -10.02 -10.88
N ILE A 100 18.84 -9.84 -10.13
CA ILE A 100 20.12 -10.51 -10.40
C ILE A 100 19.98 -12.04 -10.30
N ILE A 101 19.31 -12.53 -9.24
CA ILE A 101 19.04 -13.95 -9.08
C ILE A 101 18.18 -14.47 -10.23
N ALA A 102 17.13 -13.75 -10.61
CA ALA A 102 16.25 -14.13 -11.72
C ALA A 102 17.01 -14.29 -13.04
N TRP A 103 17.97 -13.41 -13.32
CA TRP A 103 18.85 -13.53 -14.50
C TRP A 103 19.80 -14.73 -14.42
N ILE A 104 20.40 -14.97 -13.24
CA ILE A 104 21.36 -16.08 -13.07
C ILE A 104 20.67 -17.42 -13.25
N ILE A 105 19.47 -17.60 -12.72
CA ILE A 105 18.73 -18.87 -12.78
C ILE A 105 17.83 -19.00 -14.02
N GLY A 106 17.74 -17.94 -14.84
CA GLY A 106 16.92 -17.93 -16.06
C GLY A 106 15.41 -17.79 -15.83
N GLU A 107 14.96 -17.32 -14.67
CA GLU A 107 13.54 -17.01 -14.43
C GLU A 107 13.07 -15.77 -15.21
N VAL A 108 13.99 -14.89 -15.58
CA VAL A 108 13.71 -13.66 -16.33
C VAL A 108 14.73 -13.55 -17.48
N ASP A 109 14.25 -13.16 -18.67
CA ASP A 109 15.09 -12.93 -19.81
C ASP A 109 16.12 -11.82 -19.57
N LEU A 110 17.28 -11.95 -20.19
CA LEU A 110 18.30 -10.90 -20.16
C LEU A 110 17.81 -9.63 -20.87
N PRO A 111 18.26 -8.45 -20.42
CA PRO A 111 17.90 -7.20 -21.04
C PRO A 111 18.29 -7.16 -22.52
N ASN A 112 17.34 -6.80 -23.36
CA ASN A 112 17.61 -6.66 -24.80
C ASN A 112 17.88 -5.19 -25.14
N PHE A 113 19.15 -4.85 -25.39
CA PHE A 113 19.57 -3.52 -25.77
C PHE A 113 19.52 -3.26 -27.29
N SER A 114 19.24 -4.27 -28.11
CA SER A 114 19.19 -4.09 -29.58
C SER A 114 18.05 -3.17 -30.04
N THR A 115 17.03 -3.00 -29.18
CA THR A 115 15.89 -2.11 -29.43
C THR A 115 16.15 -0.65 -29.00
N VAL A 116 17.32 -0.37 -28.39
CA VAL A 116 17.68 0.96 -27.90
C VAL A 116 18.24 1.78 -29.07
N THR A 117 17.40 2.60 -29.69
CA THR A 117 17.78 3.47 -30.81
C THR A 117 18.19 4.88 -30.41
N SER A 118 17.82 5.29 -29.19
CA SER A 118 18.13 6.62 -28.64
C SER A 118 18.35 6.55 -27.13
N PHE A 119 19.12 7.51 -26.58
CA PHE A 119 19.31 7.59 -25.14
C PHE A 119 18.09 8.16 -24.42
N TRP A 120 17.43 9.14 -25.04
CA TRP A 120 16.25 9.79 -24.48
C TRP A 120 14.98 9.38 -25.21
N PHE A 121 13.95 9.07 -24.45
CA PHE A 121 12.61 8.86 -24.98
C PHE A 121 11.96 10.21 -25.31
N ASN A 122 11.42 10.34 -26.52
CA ASN A 122 10.61 11.49 -26.89
C ASN A 122 9.12 11.17 -26.65
N PRO A 123 8.47 11.75 -25.62
CA PRO A 123 7.07 11.46 -25.32
C PRO A 123 6.07 12.18 -26.25
N LEU A 124 6.52 13.21 -27.00
CA LEU A 124 5.63 14.08 -27.78
C LEU A 124 4.77 13.36 -28.84
N PRO A 125 5.31 12.40 -29.62
CA PRO A 125 4.49 11.68 -30.60
C PRO A 125 3.37 10.87 -29.92
N GLY A 126 3.68 10.19 -28.82
CA GLY A 126 2.72 9.43 -28.04
C GLY A 126 1.65 10.30 -27.39
N LEU A 127 2.05 11.45 -26.83
CA LEU A 127 1.11 12.42 -26.27
C LEU A 127 0.17 12.99 -27.34
N LYS A 128 0.68 13.37 -28.50
CA LYS A 128 -0.14 13.85 -29.63
C LYS A 128 -1.16 12.82 -30.05
N TRP A 129 -0.76 11.54 -30.12
CA TRP A 129 -1.65 10.46 -30.50
C TRP A 129 -2.76 10.24 -29.46
N VAL A 130 -2.42 10.23 -28.17
CA VAL A 130 -3.38 10.10 -27.06
C VAL A 130 -4.34 11.28 -27.05
N TRP A 131 -3.83 12.50 -27.20
CA TRP A 131 -4.68 13.70 -27.22
C TRP A 131 -5.65 13.71 -28.40
N GLY A 132 -5.22 13.28 -29.58
CA GLY A 132 -6.08 13.22 -30.75
C GLY A 132 -7.13 12.12 -30.74
N ASN A 133 -6.84 10.97 -30.11
CA ASN A 133 -7.69 9.78 -30.22
C ASN A 133 -8.50 9.46 -28.96
N PHE A 134 -8.10 9.96 -27.78
CA PHE A 134 -8.72 9.58 -26.51
C PHE A 134 -9.10 10.74 -25.60
N SER A 135 -8.51 11.93 -25.78
CA SER A 135 -8.83 13.06 -24.93
C SER A 135 -10.09 13.80 -25.37
N ILE A 136 -10.72 14.50 -24.45
CA ILE A 136 -11.85 15.40 -24.76
C ILE A 136 -11.46 16.45 -25.81
N LEU A 137 -10.18 16.83 -25.88
CA LEU A 137 -9.66 17.78 -26.86
C LEU A 137 -9.68 17.22 -28.29
N GLY A 138 -9.52 15.90 -28.46
CA GLY A 138 -9.52 15.23 -29.76
C GLY A 138 -10.89 14.69 -30.18
N ILE A 139 -11.58 14.00 -29.26
CA ILE A 139 -12.87 13.33 -29.57
C ILE A 139 -14.10 14.13 -29.18
N GLY A 140 -13.94 15.25 -28.46
CA GLY A 140 -15.05 16.05 -27.93
C GLY A 140 -15.64 15.52 -26.63
N ILE A 141 -16.60 16.23 -26.09
CA ILE A 141 -17.31 15.85 -24.86
C ILE A 141 -18.32 14.74 -25.16
N PRO A 142 -18.28 13.61 -24.43
CA PRO A 142 -19.26 12.54 -24.62
C PRO A 142 -20.71 13.03 -24.40
N PRO A 143 -21.67 12.48 -25.14
CA PRO A 143 -23.09 12.83 -24.93
C PRO A 143 -23.54 12.50 -23.51
N ALA A 144 -24.44 13.30 -22.97
CA ALA A 144 -24.96 13.13 -21.59
C ALA A 144 -25.57 11.73 -21.34
N SER A 145 -26.09 11.08 -22.38
CA SER A 145 -26.61 9.71 -22.30
C SER A 145 -25.52 8.67 -21.98
N ILE A 146 -24.29 8.86 -22.49
CA ILE A 146 -23.15 8.00 -22.16
C ILE A 146 -22.71 8.27 -20.73
N LEU A 147 -22.56 9.54 -20.35
CA LEU A 147 -22.20 9.92 -18.99
C LEU A 147 -23.16 9.36 -17.93
N ALA A 148 -24.46 9.37 -18.23
CA ALA A 148 -25.47 8.80 -17.35
C ALA A 148 -25.36 7.26 -17.22
N LYS A 149 -25.01 6.56 -18.29
CA LYS A 149 -24.80 5.11 -18.27
C LYS A 149 -23.54 4.73 -17.48
N ASP A 150 -22.51 5.58 -17.50
CA ASP A 150 -21.25 5.33 -16.82
C ASP A 150 -21.25 5.74 -15.34
N LEU A 151 -22.29 6.47 -14.88
CA LEU A 151 -22.40 6.93 -13.50
C LEU A 151 -22.34 5.80 -12.45
N PRO A 152 -23.00 4.65 -12.61
CA PRO A 152 -22.86 3.54 -11.67
C PRO A 152 -21.42 3.01 -11.59
N MET A 153 -20.71 2.92 -12.72
CA MET A 153 -19.31 2.51 -12.76
C MET A 153 -18.43 3.54 -12.06
N ALA A 154 -18.66 4.84 -12.26
CA ALA A 154 -17.93 5.91 -11.59
C ALA A 154 -18.12 5.86 -10.06
N ILE A 155 -19.34 5.59 -9.59
CA ILE A 155 -19.61 5.40 -8.15
C ILE A 155 -18.85 4.18 -7.62
N MET A 156 -18.85 3.05 -8.34
CA MET A 156 -18.10 1.87 -7.95
C MET A 156 -16.60 2.15 -7.87
N CYS A 157 -16.02 2.81 -8.87
CA CYS A 157 -14.61 3.22 -8.86
C CYS A 157 -14.30 4.12 -7.66
N TYR A 158 -15.21 5.03 -7.31
CA TYR A 158 -15.05 5.87 -6.14
C TYR A 158 -15.07 5.07 -4.83
N VAL A 159 -15.96 4.09 -4.70
CA VAL A 159 -16.03 3.21 -3.52
C VAL A 159 -14.71 2.42 -3.35
N ILE A 160 -14.12 1.95 -4.45
CA ILE A 160 -12.81 1.28 -4.43
C ILE A 160 -11.71 2.27 -4.01
N ALA A 161 -11.67 3.47 -4.62
CA ALA A 161 -10.70 4.51 -4.28
C ALA A 161 -10.85 5.03 -2.84
N PHE A 162 -12.05 4.95 -2.26
CA PHE A 162 -12.28 5.26 -0.86
C PHE A 162 -11.48 4.35 0.08
N GLY A 163 -11.28 3.08 -0.28
CA GLY A 163 -10.38 2.17 0.43
C GLY A 163 -8.95 2.70 0.53
N ASP A 164 -8.43 3.29 -0.55
CA ASP A 164 -7.09 3.90 -0.56
C ASP A 164 -7.02 5.15 0.32
N ILE A 165 -8.10 5.95 0.40
CA ILE A 165 -8.17 7.11 1.29
C ILE A 165 -8.13 6.66 2.74
N VAL A 166 -8.92 5.67 3.10
CA VAL A 166 -8.94 5.09 4.45
C VAL A 166 -7.58 4.49 4.81
N GLY A 167 -7.01 3.71 3.90
CA GLY A 167 -5.70 3.10 4.08
C GLY A 167 -4.58 4.12 4.25
N GLY A 168 -4.51 5.10 3.36
CA GLY A 168 -3.54 6.18 3.42
C GLY A 168 -3.65 6.99 4.71
N THR A 169 -4.87 7.32 5.14
CA THR A 169 -5.14 8.00 6.40
C THR A 169 -4.61 7.18 7.59
N ALA A 170 -4.90 5.89 7.63
CA ALA A 170 -4.48 4.99 8.70
C ALA A 170 -2.94 4.87 8.78
N PHE A 171 -2.25 4.75 7.64
CA PHE A 171 -0.79 4.73 7.59
C PHE A 171 -0.17 6.03 8.09
N MET A 172 -0.74 7.16 7.73
CA MET A 172 -0.25 8.47 8.18
C MET A 172 -0.50 8.71 9.67
N GLU A 173 -1.66 8.31 10.18
CA GLU A 173 -1.97 8.39 11.62
C GLU A 173 -1.06 7.48 12.45
N ASP A 174 -0.74 6.28 11.98
CA ASP A 174 0.23 5.41 12.62
C ASP A 174 1.63 6.05 12.64
N THR A 175 2.02 6.71 11.55
CA THR A 175 3.32 7.38 11.42
C THR A 175 3.47 8.57 12.37
N LYS A 176 2.41 9.31 12.65
CA LYS A 176 2.40 10.44 13.61
C LYS A 176 2.96 10.07 14.98
N ARG A 177 2.69 8.85 15.45
CA ARG A 177 3.11 8.37 16.78
C ARG A 177 4.62 8.31 16.96
N TYR A 178 5.37 8.26 15.86
CA TYR A 178 6.83 8.13 15.84
C TYR A 178 7.56 9.45 15.55
N ARG A 179 6.82 10.50 15.16
CA ARG A 179 7.39 11.77 14.69
C ARG A 179 6.73 12.96 15.37
N GLU A 180 7.01 13.11 16.67
CA GLU A 180 6.57 14.26 17.48
C GLU A 180 7.30 15.57 17.11
N ASP A 181 8.45 15.45 16.42
CA ASP A 181 9.28 16.56 15.96
C ASP A 181 8.69 17.30 14.74
N GLU A 182 7.67 16.74 14.10
CA GLU A 182 7.07 17.27 12.89
C GLU A 182 5.54 17.21 12.93
N TYR A 183 4.91 18.28 12.47
CA TYR A 183 3.45 18.32 12.34
C TYR A 183 3.02 17.62 11.05
N ILE A 184 2.32 16.51 11.20
CA ILE A 184 1.72 15.77 10.10
C ILE A 184 0.22 16.10 10.05
N ASP A 185 -0.20 16.84 9.03
CA ASP A 185 -1.59 17.18 8.79
C ASP A 185 -2.25 16.12 7.92
N VAL A 186 -3.05 15.27 8.54
CA VAL A 186 -3.86 14.25 7.88
C VAL A 186 -5.26 14.80 7.67
N ASN A 187 -5.54 15.26 6.45
CA ASN A 187 -6.84 15.82 6.09
C ASN A 187 -7.45 15.06 4.89
N PRO A 188 -8.41 14.17 5.14
CA PRO A 188 -9.04 13.37 4.09
C PRO A 188 -9.79 14.19 3.04
N ASP A 189 -10.42 15.31 3.41
CA ASP A 189 -11.13 16.17 2.47
C ASP A 189 -10.20 16.83 1.48
N ARG A 190 -9.06 17.36 1.98
CA ARG A 190 -8.02 17.95 1.13
C ARG A 190 -7.39 16.91 0.21
N THR A 191 -7.10 15.72 0.73
CA THR A 191 -6.57 14.60 -0.05
C THR A 191 -7.53 14.22 -1.16
N ASN A 192 -8.81 14.06 -0.84
CA ASN A 192 -9.85 13.71 -1.81
C ASN A 192 -10.02 14.80 -2.88
N MET A 193 -9.98 16.06 -2.48
CA MET A 193 -10.07 17.19 -3.40
C MET A 193 -8.87 17.24 -4.35
N CYS A 194 -7.64 17.10 -3.84
CA CYS A 194 -6.43 17.06 -4.67
C CYS A 194 -6.47 15.89 -5.67
N CYS A 195 -6.91 14.71 -5.24
CA CYS A 195 -7.07 13.56 -6.14
C CYS A 195 -8.15 13.80 -7.19
N GLY A 196 -9.25 14.41 -6.79
CA GLY A 196 -10.32 14.79 -7.73
C GLY A 196 -9.83 15.75 -8.80
N PHE A 197 -9.08 16.79 -8.43
CA PHE A 197 -8.49 17.73 -9.39
C PHE A 197 -7.48 17.04 -10.31
N ARG A 198 -6.58 16.23 -9.75
CA ARG A 198 -5.61 15.47 -10.55
C ARG A 198 -6.32 14.59 -11.57
N ASN A 199 -7.28 13.78 -11.13
CA ASN A 199 -8.01 12.87 -12.00
C ASN A 199 -8.82 13.61 -13.06
N LEU A 200 -9.35 14.79 -12.74
CA LEU A 200 -10.05 15.65 -13.71
C LEU A 200 -9.09 16.14 -14.80
N ILE A 201 -7.90 16.60 -14.43
CA ILE A 201 -6.87 17.03 -15.38
C ILE A 201 -6.42 15.85 -16.23
N GLU A 202 -6.15 14.69 -15.61
CA GLU A 202 -5.77 13.47 -16.31
C GLU A 202 -6.84 13.05 -17.33
N ALA A 203 -8.12 13.07 -16.93
CA ALA A 203 -9.24 12.74 -17.81
C ALA A 203 -9.36 13.71 -19.02
N PHE A 204 -8.96 14.96 -18.82
CA PHE A 204 -9.00 15.96 -19.89
C PHE A 204 -7.91 15.71 -20.95
N PHE A 205 -6.69 15.36 -20.51
CA PHE A 205 -5.54 15.21 -21.39
C PHE A 205 -5.24 13.76 -21.79
N SER A 206 -5.46 12.81 -20.87
CA SER A 206 -5.10 11.40 -21.08
C SER A 206 -5.99 10.46 -20.27
N PRO A 207 -7.24 10.26 -20.69
CA PRO A 207 -8.20 9.43 -19.97
C PRO A 207 -7.83 7.94 -19.92
N THR A 208 -6.80 7.53 -20.65
CA THR A 208 -6.26 6.17 -20.62
C THR A 208 -5.32 5.92 -19.45
N CYS A 209 -4.88 6.96 -18.74
CA CYS A 209 -4.07 6.80 -17.53
C CYS A 209 -4.94 6.22 -16.42
N THR A 210 -4.34 5.34 -15.63
CA THR A 210 -5.00 4.75 -14.48
C THR A 210 -5.27 5.85 -13.44
N MET A 211 -6.53 6.22 -13.30
CA MET A 211 -6.98 7.12 -12.26
C MET A 211 -6.93 6.37 -10.94
N SER A 212 -5.83 6.52 -10.22
CA SER A 212 -5.65 5.88 -8.93
C SER A 212 -6.22 6.73 -7.81
N GLY A 213 -6.48 6.09 -6.69
CA GLY A 213 -6.78 6.76 -5.44
C GLY A 213 -5.64 7.68 -4.96
N PRO A 214 -5.78 8.27 -3.77
CA PRO A 214 -4.90 9.33 -3.29
C PRO A 214 -3.46 8.89 -3.11
N LEU A 215 -3.26 7.64 -2.73
CA LEU A 215 -1.95 7.11 -2.41
C LEU A 215 -1.84 5.68 -2.93
N TRP A 216 -0.81 5.42 -3.71
CA TRP A 216 -0.42 4.06 -3.97
C TRP A 216 0.09 3.44 -2.66
N SER A 217 -0.69 2.54 -2.08
CA SER A 217 -0.48 2.03 -0.71
C SER A 217 0.91 1.40 -0.52
N ALA A 218 1.44 0.70 -1.51
CA ALA A 218 2.80 0.13 -1.44
C ALA A 218 3.89 1.21 -1.27
N MET A 219 3.77 2.31 -2.00
CA MET A 219 4.70 3.43 -1.88
C MET A 219 4.52 4.14 -0.53
N THR A 220 3.28 4.33 -0.12
CA THR A 220 2.96 4.98 1.16
C THR A 220 3.55 4.21 2.33
N VAL A 221 3.43 2.89 2.37
CA VAL A 221 4.07 2.04 3.39
C VAL A 221 5.58 2.25 3.41
N SER A 222 6.23 2.21 2.25
CA SER A 222 7.69 2.36 2.15
C SER A 222 8.17 3.74 2.62
N VAL A 223 7.44 4.79 2.26
CA VAL A 223 7.74 6.16 2.70
C VAL A 223 7.45 6.33 4.19
N ALA A 224 6.32 5.84 4.68
CA ALA A 224 5.91 5.92 6.08
C ALA A 224 6.88 5.20 7.01
N GLU A 225 7.27 3.96 6.68
CA GLU A 225 8.26 3.21 7.47
C GLU A 225 9.61 3.92 7.53
N ARG A 226 10.00 4.58 6.45
CA ARG A 226 11.21 5.38 6.45
C ARG A 226 11.04 6.66 7.26
N TYR A 227 9.90 7.33 7.15
CA TYR A 227 9.59 8.56 7.87
C TYR A 227 9.61 8.37 9.38
N LYS A 228 9.15 7.21 9.88
CA LYS A 228 9.23 6.82 11.31
C LYS A 228 10.66 6.83 11.86
N THR A 229 11.67 6.71 11.00
CA THR A 229 13.07 6.58 11.39
C THR A 229 13.78 7.90 11.68
N GLY A 230 13.14 9.05 11.44
CA GLY A 230 13.67 10.37 11.72
C GLY A 230 13.96 11.20 10.46
N LYS A 231 14.06 12.50 10.65
CA LYS A 231 14.22 13.50 9.59
C LYS A 231 15.45 13.27 8.70
N GLU A 232 16.60 12.93 9.29
CA GLU A 232 17.85 12.74 8.54
C GLU A 232 17.76 11.59 7.51
N ASN A 233 16.96 10.59 7.82
CA ASN A 233 16.77 9.43 6.93
C ASN A 233 15.89 9.73 5.73
N MET A 234 15.19 10.87 5.72
CA MET A 234 14.33 11.29 4.62
C MET A 234 15.08 11.94 3.45
N TYR A 235 16.38 12.22 3.59
CA TYR A 235 17.23 12.69 2.49
C TYR A 235 17.54 11.55 1.50
N SER A 236 16.51 11.11 0.79
CA SER A 236 16.59 10.03 -0.21
C SER A 236 15.43 10.16 -1.21
N ILE A 237 15.40 9.28 -2.23
CA ILE A 237 14.28 9.20 -3.19
C ILE A 237 12.94 8.89 -2.51
N PHE A 238 12.97 8.31 -1.31
CA PHE A 238 11.81 8.04 -0.48
C PHE A 238 11.48 9.18 0.50
N GLY A 239 12.11 10.33 0.35
CA GLY A 239 11.87 11.51 1.19
C GLY A 239 10.47 12.13 1.06
N GLY A 240 9.69 11.64 0.11
CA GLY A 240 8.32 12.03 -0.09
C GLY A 240 7.78 11.57 -1.44
N SER A 241 6.49 11.73 -1.60
CA SER A 241 5.77 11.39 -2.85
C SER A 241 6.34 12.15 -4.05
N CYS A 242 6.64 13.44 -3.90
CA CYS A 242 7.18 14.27 -4.98
C CYS A 242 8.55 13.79 -5.43
N THR A 243 9.47 13.56 -4.51
CA THR A 243 10.83 13.09 -4.82
C THR A 243 10.81 11.75 -5.52
N PHE A 244 10.03 10.81 -5.00
CA PHE A 244 9.88 9.49 -5.60
C PHE A 244 9.29 9.56 -7.01
N ASN A 245 8.19 10.29 -7.21
CA ASN A 245 7.53 10.40 -8.51
C ASN A 245 8.40 11.16 -9.53
N THR A 246 9.12 12.20 -9.12
CA THR A 246 10.05 12.91 -10.01
C THR A 246 11.18 12.00 -10.47
N THR A 247 11.79 11.25 -9.57
CA THR A 247 12.84 10.28 -9.90
C THR A 247 12.32 9.22 -10.87
N LYS A 248 11.15 8.65 -10.59
CA LYS A 248 10.48 7.68 -11.45
C LYS A 248 10.23 8.25 -12.85
N TRP A 249 9.73 9.48 -12.93
CA TRP A 249 9.44 10.13 -14.19
C TRP A 249 10.70 10.35 -15.02
N ILE A 250 11.77 10.86 -14.43
CA ILE A 250 13.07 11.05 -15.10
C ILE A 250 13.64 9.72 -15.59
N CYS A 251 13.61 8.68 -14.73
CA CYS A 251 14.09 7.35 -15.10
C CYS A 251 13.35 6.76 -16.31
N GLN A 252 12.05 7.02 -16.43
CA GLN A 252 11.26 6.55 -17.58
C GLN A 252 11.64 7.19 -18.91
N LEU A 253 12.28 8.36 -18.89
CA LEU A 253 12.78 9.03 -20.11
C LEU A 253 14.11 8.45 -20.60
N ILE A 254 14.81 7.67 -19.79
CA ILE A 254 16.12 7.07 -20.14
C ILE A 254 15.89 5.69 -20.74
N VAL A 255 15.93 5.60 -22.09
CA VAL A 255 15.61 4.36 -22.82
C VAL A 255 16.52 3.17 -22.43
N PRO A 256 17.86 3.32 -22.30
CA PRO A 256 18.72 2.22 -21.86
C PRO A 256 18.35 1.69 -20.48
N LEU A 257 17.98 2.58 -19.55
CA LEU A 257 17.55 2.21 -18.20
C LEU A 257 16.22 1.44 -18.24
N MET A 258 15.29 1.89 -19.08
CA MET A 258 14.02 1.19 -19.26
C MET A 258 14.20 -0.18 -19.91
N ALA A 259 15.12 -0.32 -20.88
CA ALA A 259 15.45 -1.62 -21.47
C ALA A 259 16.04 -2.59 -20.44
N LEU A 260 16.85 -2.09 -19.51
CA LEU A 260 17.40 -2.87 -18.38
C LEU A 260 16.32 -3.33 -17.40
N ILE A 261 15.39 -2.44 -17.05
CA ILE A 261 14.38 -2.68 -15.99
C ILE A 261 13.18 -3.48 -16.51
N LYS A 262 12.81 -3.32 -17.78
CA LYS A 262 11.60 -3.91 -18.37
C LYS A 262 11.44 -5.41 -18.10
N PRO A 263 12.45 -6.29 -18.24
CA PRO A 263 12.31 -7.71 -17.97
C PRO A 263 12.03 -8.01 -16.49
N ILE A 264 12.59 -7.21 -15.56
CA ILE A 264 12.46 -7.39 -14.11
C ILE A 264 11.17 -6.76 -13.58
N LEU A 265 10.50 -5.91 -14.34
CA LEU A 265 9.36 -5.12 -13.86
C LEU A 265 8.22 -5.96 -13.26
N PRO A 266 7.78 -7.11 -13.83
CA PRO A 266 6.76 -7.95 -13.23
C PRO A 266 7.18 -8.50 -11.86
N LEU A 267 8.44 -8.92 -11.73
CA LEU A 267 9.02 -9.39 -10.46
C LEU A 267 9.07 -8.27 -9.42
N ALA A 268 9.52 -7.08 -9.81
CA ALA A 268 9.56 -5.91 -8.94
C ALA A 268 8.16 -5.49 -8.46
N MET A 269 7.17 -5.55 -9.33
CA MET A 269 5.77 -5.31 -8.96
C MET A 269 5.27 -6.35 -7.96
N ALA A 270 5.58 -7.63 -8.17
CA ALA A 270 5.20 -8.71 -7.30
C ALA A 270 5.79 -8.53 -5.88
N GLN A 271 7.08 -8.21 -5.78
CA GLN A 271 7.74 -7.92 -4.50
C GLN A 271 7.11 -6.70 -3.79
N THR A 272 6.85 -5.64 -4.54
CA THR A 272 6.25 -4.41 -3.98
C THR A 272 4.86 -4.67 -3.40
N LEU A 273 4.04 -5.46 -4.09
CA LEU A 273 2.68 -5.80 -3.62
C LEU A 273 2.69 -6.66 -2.34
N ILE A 274 3.66 -7.55 -2.17
CA ILE A 274 3.79 -8.33 -0.93
C ILE A 274 4.27 -7.45 0.23
N ILE A 275 5.15 -6.50 -0.02
CA ILE A 275 5.55 -5.50 0.98
C ILE A 275 4.34 -4.66 1.41
N GLN A 276 3.51 -4.25 0.45
CA GLN A 276 2.24 -3.56 0.72
C GLN A 276 1.29 -4.43 1.56
N ALA A 277 1.11 -5.70 1.17
CA ALA A 277 0.27 -6.63 1.90
C ALA A 277 0.68 -6.74 3.37
N PHE A 278 1.99 -6.90 3.63
CA PHE A 278 2.51 -6.95 5.00
C PHE A 278 2.20 -5.66 5.78
N GLY A 279 2.43 -4.49 5.19
CA GLY A 279 2.11 -3.21 5.82
C GLY A 279 0.61 -3.07 6.11
N SER A 280 -0.24 -3.48 5.18
CA SER A 280 -1.70 -3.45 5.33
C SER A 280 -2.18 -4.37 6.46
N PHE A 281 -1.61 -5.58 6.59
CA PHE A 281 -1.87 -6.48 7.71
C PHE A 281 -1.41 -5.89 9.04
N TYR A 282 -0.17 -5.41 9.07
CA TYR A 282 0.42 -4.82 10.27
C TYR A 282 -0.44 -3.66 10.82
N VAL A 283 -0.81 -2.70 9.97
CA VAL A 283 -1.62 -1.55 10.41
C VAL A 283 -3.07 -1.96 10.66
N GLY A 284 -3.67 -2.76 9.78
CA GLY A 284 -5.07 -3.16 9.90
C GLY A 284 -5.35 -3.98 11.17
N ILE A 285 -4.48 -4.93 11.53
CA ILE A 285 -4.61 -5.71 12.75
C ILE A 285 -4.49 -4.83 13.98
N ASN A 286 -3.56 -3.87 13.98
CA ASN A 286 -3.36 -2.94 15.11
C ASN A 286 -4.51 -1.93 15.30
N MET A 287 -5.38 -1.74 14.30
CA MET A 287 -6.55 -0.87 14.41
C MET A 287 -7.69 -1.51 15.19
N THR A 288 -7.76 -2.83 15.24
CA THR A 288 -8.83 -3.57 15.92
C THR A 288 -8.55 -3.70 17.42
N ARG A 289 -9.57 -3.47 18.25
CA ARG A 289 -9.47 -3.41 19.72
C ARG A 289 -10.14 -4.58 20.40
N THR A 290 -11.30 -5.01 19.87
CA THR A 290 -12.09 -6.10 20.43
C THR A 290 -12.09 -7.34 19.54
N ASN A 291 -12.45 -8.50 20.08
CA ASN A 291 -12.58 -9.73 19.30
C ASN A 291 -13.69 -9.64 18.25
N VAL A 292 -14.76 -8.89 18.54
CA VAL A 292 -15.85 -8.65 17.58
C VAL A 292 -15.33 -7.82 16.40
N GLU A 293 -14.61 -6.71 16.67
CA GLU A 293 -13.97 -5.90 15.64
C GLU A 293 -13.03 -6.71 14.76
N ARG A 294 -12.24 -7.63 15.35
CA ARG A 294 -11.36 -8.54 14.62
C ARG A 294 -12.12 -9.50 13.70
N GLY A 295 -13.23 -10.07 14.22
CA GLY A 295 -14.10 -10.95 13.44
C GLY A 295 -14.72 -10.23 12.24
N VAL A 296 -15.29 -9.04 12.48
CA VAL A 296 -15.87 -8.20 11.42
C VAL A 296 -14.82 -7.80 10.39
N ALA A 297 -13.64 -7.34 10.84
CA ALA A 297 -12.53 -7.00 9.95
C ALA A 297 -12.06 -8.20 9.12
N GLY A 298 -11.94 -9.39 9.73
CA GLY A 298 -11.55 -10.62 9.04
C GLY A 298 -12.50 -11.03 7.94
N ILE A 299 -13.82 -11.06 8.22
CA ILE A 299 -14.82 -11.41 7.21
C ILE A 299 -14.90 -10.36 6.10
N THR A 300 -14.85 -9.08 6.48
CA THR A 300 -14.82 -7.96 5.50
C THR A 300 -13.61 -8.10 4.57
N ALA A 301 -12.45 -8.38 5.13
CA ALA A 301 -11.21 -8.57 4.38
C ALA A 301 -11.29 -9.76 3.42
N GLY A 302 -11.80 -10.90 3.89
CA GLY A 302 -12.02 -12.09 3.06
C GLY A 302 -12.99 -11.80 1.91
N ALA A 303 -14.09 -11.10 2.18
CA ALA A 303 -15.07 -10.74 1.17
C ALA A 303 -14.50 -9.78 0.11
N ILE A 304 -13.72 -8.75 0.52
CA ILE A 304 -13.04 -7.84 -0.41
C ILE A 304 -12.05 -8.59 -1.31
N ALA A 305 -11.32 -9.56 -0.77
CA ALA A 305 -10.30 -10.29 -1.51
C ALA A 305 -10.87 -11.34 -2.47
N THR A 306 -12.02 -11.91 -2.16
CA THR A 306 -12.59 -13.07 -2.90
C THR A 306 -13.76 -12.73 -3.80
N CYS A 307 -14.51 -11.64 -3.52
CA CYS A 307 -15.58 -11.21 -4.39
C CYS A 307 -15.06 -10.72 -5.73
N ALA A 308 -15.77 -11.01 -6.80
CA ALA A 308 -15.47 -10.53 -8.14
C ALA A 308 -15.38 -9.00 -8.21
N ASN A 309 -16.13 -8.30 -7.35
CA ASN A 309 -16.08 -6.85 -7.19
C ASN A 309 -15.84 -6.52 -5.71
N PRO A 310 -14.75 -5.81 -5.36
CA PRO A 310 -14.45 -5.40 -3.99
C PRO A 310 -15.55 -4.60 -3.29
N SER A 311 -16.41 -3.92 -4.06
CA SER A 311 -17.55 -3.16 -3.52
C SER A 311 -18.58 -4.06 -2.80
N TYR A 312 -18.76 -5.31 -3.25
CA TYR A 312 -19.61 -6.27 -2.54
C TYR A 312 -19.00 -6.65 -1.18
N GLY A 313 -17.68 -6.83 -1.13
CA GLY A 313 -16.97 -7.07 0.12
C GLY A 313 -17.12 -5.92 1.11
N LEU A 314 -17.02 -4.68 0.60
CA LEU A 314 -17.27 -3.49 1.42
C LEU A 314 -18.71 -3.43 1.93
N PHE A 315 -19.70 -3.75 1.09
CA PHE A 315 -21.11 -3.81 1.49
C PHE A 315 -21.34 -4.85 2.59
N VAL A 316 -20.78 -6.04 2.45
CA VAL A 316 -20.81 -7.09 3.49
C VAL A 316 -20.23 -6.57 4.79
N GLY A 317 -19.09 -5.87 4.73
CA GLY A 317 -18.45 -5.25 5.90
C GLY A 317 -19.35 -4.23 6.59
N ILE A 318 -20.01 -3.35 5.83
CA ILE A 318 -20.95 -2.36 6.36
C ILE A 318 -22.12 -3.03 7.08
N VAL A 319 -22.72 -4.03 6.45
CA VAL A 319 -23.82 -4.80 7.04
C VAL A 319 -23.38 -5.48 8.35
N LEU A 320 -22.23 -6.14 8.35
CA LEU A 320 -21.69 -6.78 9.56
C LEU A 320 -21.41 -5.76 10.67
N CYS A 321 -20.82 -4.61 10.37
CA CYS A 321 -20.60 -3.55 11.36
C CYS A 321 -21.92 -3.09 11.99
N ILE A 322 -22.97 -2.89 11.18
CA ILE A 322 -24.27 -2.49 11.69
C ILE A 322 -24.82 -3.53 12.65
N PHE A 323 -24.84 -4.81 12.25
CA PHE A 323 -25.44 -5.86 13.06
C PHE A 323 -24.61 -6.23 14.29
N MET A 324 -23.29 -6.24 14.17
CA MET A 324 -22.42 -6.75 15.24
C MET A 324 -21.94 -5.68 16.21
N GLU A 325 -21.88 -4.40 15.78
CA GLU A 325 -21.29 -3.34 16.59
C GLU A 325 -22.25 -2.18 16.91
N ILE A 326 -23.35 -2.03 16.18
CA ILE A 326 -24.24 -0.88 16.32
C ILE A 326 -25.61 -1.29 16.85
N VAL A 327 -26.19 -2.36 16.32
CA VAL A 327 -27.52 -2.82 16.72
C VAL A 327 -27.51 -3.34 18.15
N GLY A 328 -28.40 -2.79 18.98
CA GLY A 328 -28.55 -3.23 20.37
C GLY A 328 -27.60 -2.61 21.37
N MET A 329 -26.63 -1.80 20.94
CA MET A 329 -25.69 -1.11 21.82
C MET A 329 -25.85 0.40 21.80
N ASN A 330 -25.91 1.02 22.98
CA ASN A 330 -25.80 2.46 23.11
C ASN A 330 -24.33 2.93 23.14
N LYS A 331 -24.10 4.25 22.97
CA LYS A 331 -22.73 4.80 22.91
C LYS A 331 -21.88 4.49 24.18
N LYS A 332 -22.51 4.41 25.33
CA LYS A 332 -21.85 4.17 26.62
C LYS A 332 -21.39 2.71 26.73
N GLU A 333 -22.24 1.76 26.34
CA GLU A 333 -21.91 0.32 26.30
C GLU A 333 -20.82 0.03 25.29
N ARG A 334 -20.91 0.64 24.09
CA ARG A 334 -19.86 0.50 23.07
C ARG A 334 -18.50 0.98 23.56
N ARG A 335 -18.46 2.11 24.28
CA ARG A 335 -17.22 2.63 24.88
C ARG A 335 -16.68 1.67 25.94
N ALA A 336 -17.52 1.15 26.81
CA ALA A 336 -17.12 0.20 27.84
C ALA A 336 -16.51 -1.08 27.23
N ASN A 337 -17.14 -1.65 26.19
CA ASN A 337 -16.61 -2.81 25.48
C ASN A 337 -15.23 -2.57 24.84
N ILE A 338 -14.99 -1.36 24.32
CA ILE A 338 -13.68 -0.99 23.77
C ILE A 338 -12.64 -0.89 24.89
N GLU A 339 -12.98 -0.24 25.99
CA GLU A 339 -12.09 -0.09 27.16
C GLU A 339 -11.72 -1.47 27.74
N GLU A 340 -12.69 -2.36 27.91
CA GLU A 340 -12.46 -3.75 28.32
C GLU A 340 -11.56 -4.53 27.36
N GLY A 341 -11.81 -4.42 26.05
CA GLY A 341 -10.99 -5.08 25.05
C GLY A 341 -9.54 -4.63 25.06
N ILE A 342 -9.29 -3.33 25.28
CA ILE A 342 -7.95 -2.77 25.43
C ILE A 342 -7.29 -3.29 26.72
N GLU A 343 -8.01 -3.35 27.83
CA GLU A 343 -7.49 -3.85 29.11
C GLU A 343 -7.06 -5.31 29.00
N ILE A 344 -7.90 -6.16 28.42
CA ILE A 344 -7.59 -7.58 28.17
C ILE A 344 -6.32 -7.71 27.31
N TYR A 345 -6.21 -6.93 26.24
CA TYR A 345 -5.04 -6.94 25.35
C TYR A 345 -3.77 -6.56 26.11
N MET A 346 -3.81 -5.48 26.89
CA MET A 346 -2.67 -5.00 27.67
C MET A 346 -2.25 -6.01 28.74
N LYS A 347 -3.21 -6.66 29.40
CA LYS A 347 -2.95 -7.71 30.39
C LYS A 347 -2.25 -8.93 29.77
N ASN A 348 -2.74 -9.39 28.62
CA ASN A 348 -2.14 -10.52 27.91
C ASN A 348 -0.72 -10.22 27.43
N THR A 349 -0.51 -9.00 26.89
CA THR A 349 0.81 -8.54 26.45
C THR A 349 1.80 -8.47 27.62
N ARG A 350 1.37 -7.99 28.78
CA ARG A 350 2.22 -7.92 29.98
C ARG A 350 2.60 -9.29 30.49
N ALA A 351 1.67 -10.22 30.52
CA ALA A 351 1.93 -11.60 30.89
C ALA A 351 2.94 -12.30 29.96
N GLU A 352 2.89 -12.00 28.66
CA GLU A 352 3.85 -12.51 27.68
C GLU A 352 5.26 -11.92 27.89
N LEU A 353 5.35 -10.63 28.19
CA LEU A 353 6.61 -9.96 28.49
C LEU A 353 7.24 -10.54 29.78
N ASP A 354 6.45 -10.74 30.84
CA ASP A 354 6.91 -11.32 32.09
C ASP A 354 7.45 -12.75 31.90
N ASP A 355 6.81 -13.56 31.03
CA ASP A 355 7.28 -14.91 30.66
C ASP A 355 8.61 -14.86 29.86
N LEU A 356 8.75 -13.91 28.94
CA LEU A 356 9.99 -13.70 28.19
C LEU A 356 11.15 -13.28 29.12
N ASP A 357 10.90 -12.41 30.06
CA ASP A 357 11.89 -11.97 31.04
C ASP A 357 12.30 -13.12 31.97
N ALA A 358 11.35 -13.93 32.43
CA ALA A 358 11.62 -15.14 33.21
C ALA A 358 12.47 -16.14 32.43
N LYS A 359 12.18 -16.38 31.16
CA LYS A 359 12.99 -17.23 30.28
C LYS A 359 14.40 -16.68 30.05
N ALA A 360 14.53 -15.37 29.91
CA ALA A 360 15.84 -14.73 29.75
C ALA A 360 16.68 -14.85 31.00
N ALA A 361 16.08 -14.64 32.22
CA ALA A 361 16.73 -14.82 33.50
C ALA A 361 17.17 -16.28 33.72
N ALA A 362 16.32 -17.25 33.43
CA ALA A 362 16.65 -18.67 33.51
C ALA A 362 17.80 -19.09 32.57
N LYS A 363 17.87 -18.49 31.38
CA LYS A 363 18.97 -18.71 30.44
C LYS A 363 20.28 -18.09 30.91
N ALA A 364 20.22 -16.93 31.54
CA ALA A 364 21.40 -16.29 32.14
C ALA A 364 21.96 -17.09 33.32
N ALA A 365 21.07 -17.59 34.20
CA ALA A 365 21.45 -18.45 35.32
C ALA A 365 22.08 -19.79 34.91
N LYS A 366 21.75 -20.34 33.74
CA LYS A 366 22.39 -21.56 33.19
C LYS A 366 23.76 -21.31 32.55
N LYS A 367 24.11 -20.04 32.29
CA LYS A 367 25.39 -19.67 31.71
C LYS A 367 26.41 -19.18 32.75
N ALA A 368 25.96 -18.82 33.93
CA ALA A 368 26.75 -18.53 35.12
C ALA A 368 27.07 -19.84 35.88
#